data_c326baeb684ba4968fcf44b199e4618e
#
_entry.id   c326baeb684ba4968fcf44b199e4618e
#
_cell.length_a   1.000
_cell.length_b   1.000
_cell.length_c   1.000
_cell.angle_alpha   90.00
_cell.angle_beta   90.00
_cell.angle_gamma   90.00
#
_symmetry.space_group_name_H-M   'P 1'
#
loop_
_entity.id
_entity.type
_entity.pdbx_description
1 polymer ?
#
loop_
_entity_poly.entity_id
_entity_poly.type
_entity_poly.pdbx_seq_one_letter_code
_entity_poly.pdbx_strand_id
1 'polypeptide(L)'
;MRAHTTQAPSRLEILGSERDPSISEAFSAADYERTLSILRRHYNILLTDCGTGLVHDTMSAILAHANCLVLVATPALDGARSAWATLDWLSAHGWADLVSSTVVVVNQLTDSGADADSLRELFGQRCRAVQIIPHDPHIARGSDIDLDLLRPATRQAHRELAAMIADDFAAPGGRHR
;
A
#
# COMPACT_ATOMS: atom_id res chain seq x y z
N MET A 1 -21.87 9.73 -2.67
CA MET A 1 -20.74 8.80 -2.55
C MET A 1 -21.17 7.37 -2.30
N ARG A 2 -21.91 7.06 -1.23
CA ARG A 2 -22.33 5.67 -0.89
C ARG A 2 -23.06 4.89 -2.01
N ALA A 3 -23.63 5.56 -2.99
CA ALA A 3 -24.25 4.91 -4.15
C ALA A 3 -23.23 4.34 -5.16
N HIS A 4 -21.96 4.69 -5.02
CA HIS A 4 -20.87 4.29 -5.93
C HIS A 4 -19.78 3.45 -5.23
N THR A 5 -19.93 3.18 -3.94
CA THR A 5 -19.01 2.37 -3.16
C THR A 5 -19.70 1.12 -2.63
N THR A 6 -18.94 0.04 -2.49
CA THR A 6 -19.38 -1.17 -1.80
C THR A 6 -18.79 -1.16 -0.39
N GLN A 7 -19.64 -1.36 0.63
CA GLN A 7 -19.18 -1.41 2.00
C GLN A 7 -18.91 -2.86 2.44
N ALA A 8 -17.70 -3.12 2.91
CA ALA A 8 -17.34 -4.38 3.56
C ALA A 8 -17.88 -4.46 5.01
N PRO A 9 -18.00 -5.67 5.61
CA PRO A 9 -18.41 -5.83 7.02
C PRO A 9 -17.57 -5.03 8.01
N SER A 10 -16.26 -4.82 7.70
CA SER A 10 -15.33 -4.00 8.46
C SER A 10 -15.60 -2.49 8.40
N ARG A 11 -16.63 -2.05 7.66
CA ARG A 11 -16.94 -0.65 7.30
C ARG A 11 -15.98 0.00 6.31
N LEU A 12 -15.03 -0.75 5.76
CA LEU A 12 -14.24 -0.29 4.63
C LEU A 12 -15.17 -0.04 3.45
N GLU A 13 -15.10 1.15 2.86
CA GLU A 13 -15.80 1.46 1.62
C GLU A 13 -14.85 1.27 0.45
N ILE A 14 -15.26 0.50 -0.54
CA ILE A 14 -14.46 0.12 -1.70
C ILE A 14 -15.07 0.80 -2.93
N LEU A 15 -14.27 1.63 -3.58
CA LEU A 15 -14.57 2.12 -4.93
C LEU A 15 -13.88 1.18 -5.91
N GLY A 16 -14.65 0.28 -6.51
CA GLY A 16 -14.11 -0.68 -7.46
C GLY A 16 -13.77 -0.03 -8.80
N SER A 17 -12.79 -0.60 -9.49
CA SER A 17 -12.52 -0.26 -10.89
C SER A 17 -13.57 -0.87 -11.82
N GLU A 18 -13.65 -0.35 -13.04
CA GLU A 18 -14.48 -0.94 -14.09
C GLU A 18 -13.98 -2.36 -14.45
N ARG A 19 -14.92 -3.24 -14.77
CA ARG A 19 -14.60 -4.63 -15.16
C ARG A 19 -14.03 -4.74 -16.57
N ASP A 20 -14.34 -3.78 -17.43
CA ASP A 20 -13.82 -3.73 -18.78
C ASP A 20 -12.41 -3.09 -18.76
N PRO A 21 -11.36 -3.84 -19.15
CA PRO A 21 -10.00 -3.34 -19.16
C PRO A 21 -9.82 -2.10 -20.04
N SER A 22 -10.55 -2.01 -21.16
CA SER A 22 -10.44 -0.88 -22.09
C SER A 22 -10.94 0.42 -21.47
N ILE A 23 -11.96 0.36 -20.62
CA ILE A 23 -12.47 1.51 -19.89
C ILE A 23 -11.52 1.86 -18.73
N SER A 24 -10.97 0.83 -18.07
CA SER A 24 -9.99 1.01 -17.00
C SER A 24 -8.70 1.68 -17.50
N GLU A 25 -8.23 1.31 -18.68
CA GLU A 25 -7.06 1.93 -19.33
C GLU A 25 -7.29 3.40 -19.74
N ALA A 26 -8.54 3.79 -19.96
CA ALA A 26 -8.91 5.17 -20.30
C ALA A 26 -8.91 6.11 -19.07
N PHE A 27 -8.75 5.58 -17.85
CA PHE A 27 -8.73 6.37 -16.61
C PHE A 27 -7.43 7.20 -16.51
N SER A 28 -7.57 8.49 -16.71
CA SER A 28 -6.44 9.42 -16.79
C SER A 28 -6.00 9.96 -15.42
N ALA A 29 -4.83 10.60 -15.38
CA ALA A 29 -4.34 11.34 -14.23
C ALA A 29 -5.36 12.41 -13.77
N ALA A 30 -5.97 13.13 -14.71
CA ALA A 30 -6.98 14.15 -14.40
C ALA A 30 -8.26 13.55 -13.78
N ASP A 31 -8.65 12.35 -14.19
CA ASP A 31 -9.79 11.64 -13.60
C ASP A 31 -9.49 11.19 -12.18
N TYR A 32 -8.24 10.72 -11.93
CA TYR A 32 -7.76 10.40 -10.59
C TYR A 32 -7.82 11.63 -9.67
N GLU A 33 -7.26 12.77 -10.09
CA GLU A 33 -7.25 13.99 -9.30
C GLU A 33 -8.67 14.49 -8.97
N ARG A 34 -9.56 14.44 -9.96
CA ARG A 34 -10.98 14.78 -9.77
C ARG A 34 -11.65 13.85 -8.75
N THR A 35 -11.43 12.55 -8.89
CA THR A 35 -11.95 11.53 -7.97
C THR A 35 -11.40 11.75 -6.56
N LEU A 36 -10.09 11.94 -6.43
CA LEU A 36 -9.42 12.21 -5.17
C LEU A 36 -9.96 13.47 -4.48
N SER A 37 -10.20 14.54 -5.24
CA SER A 37 -10.77 15.80 -4.71
C SER A 37 -12.16 15.62 -4.09
N ILE A 38 -12.95 14.70 -4.66
CA ILE A 38 -14.27 14.35 -4.13
C ILE A 38 -14.12 13.47 -2.87
N LEU A 39 -13.26 12.44 -2.95
CA LEU A 39 -13.07 11.48 -1.85
C LEU A 39 -12.54 12.16 -0.58
N ARG A 40 -11.61 13.09 -0.68
CA ARG A 40 -11.04 13.86 0.45
C ARG A 40 -12.07 14.65 1.26
N ARG A 41 -13.25 14.93 0.70
CA ARG A 41 -14.35 15.61 1.42
C ARG A 41 -15.15 14.66 2.30
N HIS A 42 -14.99 13.35 2.11
CA HIS A 42 -15.82 12.32 2.75
C HIS A 42 -15.02 11.34 3.60
N TYR A 43 -13.71 11.20 3.34
CA TYR A 43 -12.85 10.21 3.98
C TYR A 43 -11.57 10.85 4.51
N ASN A 44 -11.18 10.46 5.71
CA ASN A 44 -9.94 10.90 6.33
C ASN A 44 -8.74 10.05 5.88
N ILE A 45 -8.98 8.82 5.47
CA ILE A 45 -7.96 7.87 5.00
C ILE A 45 -8.41 7.34 3.64
N LEU A 46 -7.54 7.45 2.65
CA LEU A 46 -7.73 6.93 1.31
C LEU A 46 -6.57 5.98 1.00
N LEU A 47 -6.90 4.76 0.60
CA LEU A 47 -5.93 3.77 0.15
C LEU A 47 -6.12 3.58 -1.36
N THR A 48 -5.08 3.88 -2.13
CA THR A 48 -5.07 3.65 -3.58
C THR A 48 -4.29 2.37 -3.87
N ASP A 49 -4.97 1.36 -4.41
CA ASP A 49 -4.30 0.16 -4.93
C ASP A 49 -3.75 0.49 -6.32
N CYS A 50 -2.43 0.49 -6.43
CA CYS A 50 -1.72 0.90 -7.63
C CYS A 50 -1.41 -0.26 -8.58
N GLY A 51 -1.68 -1.50 -8.17
CA GLY A 51 -1.21 -2.67 -8.93
C GLY A 51 0.32 -2.73 -9.03
N THR A 52 0.85 -3.28 -10.13
CA THR A 52 2.30 -3.56 -10.29
C THR A 52 3.04 -2.63 -11.26
N GLY A 53 2.36 -1.66 -11.90
CA GLY A 53 2.93 -0.83 -12.97
C GLY A 53 3.31 0.58 -12.49
N LEU A 54 4.60 0.97 -12.62
CA LEU A 54 5.06 2.33 -12.29
C LEU A 54 4.95 3.33 -13.45
N VAL A 55 4.72 2.88 -14.67
CA VAL A 55 4.94 3.67 -15.90
C VAL A 55 3.66 4.30 -16.47
N HIS A 56 2.52 4.17 -15.80
CA HIS A 56 1.27 4.76 -16.26
C HIS A 56 1.17 6.25 -15.88
N ASP A 57 0.58 7.07 -16.74
CA ASP A 57 0.37 8.50 -16.48
C ASP A 57 -0.35 8.77 -15.16
N THR A 58 -1.30 7.92 -14.80
CA THR A 58 -2.03 8.00 -13.54
C THR A 58 -1.12 7.82 -12.31
N MET A 59 -0.03 7.05 -12.45
CA MET A 59 0.90 6.81 -11.34
C MET A 59 1.59 8.08 -10.86
N SER A 60 1.97 8.96 -11.78
CA SER A 60 2.56 10.26 -11.40
C SER A 60 1.59 11.10 -10.57
N ALA A 61 0.30 11.11 -10.91
CA ALA A 61 -0.71 11.80 -10.13
C ALA A 61 -0.93 11.14 -8.76
N ILE A 62 -0.92 9.80 -8.69
CA ILE A 62 -1.03 9.06 -7.42
C ILE A 62 0.15 9.41 -6.51
N LEU A 63 1.37 9.33 -7.00
CA LEU A 63 2.59 9.64 -6.23
C LEU A 63 2.63 11.10 -5.78
N ALA A 64 2.20 12.04 -6.62
CA ALA A 64 2.14 13.47 -6.29
C ALA A 64 1.19 13.77 -5.12
N HIS A 65 0.17 12.96 -4.93
CA HIS A 65 -0.83 13.14 -3.89
C HIS A 65 -0.68 12.18 -2.70
N ALA A 66 0.25 11.25 -2.77
CA ALA A 66 0.50 10.30 -1.68
C ALA A 66 1.21 10.97 -0.50
N ASN A 67 0.72 10.72 0.71
CA ASN A 67 1.40 11.13 1.94
C ASN A 67 2.37 10.04 2.43
N CYS A 68 2.04 8.79 2.15
CA CYS A 68 2.83 7.61 2.53
C CYS A 68 2.72 6.57 1.42
N LEU A 69 3.81 5.89 1.11
CA LEU A 69 3.84 4.73 0.23
C LEU A 69 3.92 3.46 1.06
N VAL A 70 3.08 2.49 0.74
CA VAL A 70 3.20 1.12 1.27
C VAL A 70 3.69 0.24 0.12
N LEU A 71 4.94 -0.21 0.21
CA LEU A 71 5.55 -1.08 -0.80
C LEU A 71 5.50 -2.53 -0.33
N VAL A 72 4.72 -3.35 -1.02
CA VAL A 72 4.56 -4.77 -0.68
C VAL A 72 5.57 -5.61 -1.44
N ALA A 73 6.32 -6.42 -0.72
CA ALA A 73 7.32 -7.35 -1.25
C ALA A 73 7.10 -8.76 -0.72
N THR A 74 7.57 -9.75 -1.46
CA THR A 74 7.70 -11.12 -0.95
C THR A 74 9.06 -11.30 -0.27
N PRO A 75 9.21 -12.27 0.66
CA PRO A 75 10.47 -12.53 1.35
C PRO A 75 11.53 -13.20 0.44
N ALA A 76 11.17 -13.58 -0.78
CA ALA A 76 12.10 -14.17 -1.74
C ALA A 76 13.12 -13.11 -2.22
N LEU A 77 14.33 -13.58 -2.56
CA LEU A 77 15.39 -12.69 -3.06
C LEU A 77 14.94 -11.82 -4.24
N ASP A 78 14.18 -12.39 -5.17
CA ASP A 78 13.66 -11.67 -6.33
C ASP A 78 12.62 -10.61 -5.93
N GLY A 79 11.80 -10.89 -4.92
CA GLY A 79 10.84 -9.93 -4.36
C GLY A 79 11.55 -8.74 -3.70
N ALA A 80 12.60 -9.01 -2.92
CA ALA A 80 13.41 -7.97 -2.30
C ALA A 80 14.15 -7.12 -3.34
N ARG A 81 14.72 -7.75 -4.38
CA ARG A 81 15.38 -7.04 -5.50
C ARG A 81 14.40 -6.16 -6.28
N SER A 82 13.20 -6.66 -6.57
CA SER A 82 12.17 -5.89 -7.27
C SER A 82 11.72 -4.69 -6.45
N ALA A 83 11.50 -4.87 -5.14
CA ALA A 83 11.16 -3.77 -4.25
C ALA A 83 12.30 -2.73 -4.18
N TRP A 84 13.54 -3.17 -4.08
CA TRP A 84 14.70 -2.28 -4.09
C TRP A 84 14.79 -1.47 -5.38
N ALA A 85 14.65 -2.12 -6.54
CA ALA A 85 14.64 -1.46 -7.85
C ALA A 85 13.50 -0.42 -7.96
N THR A 86 12.33 -0.71 -7.37
CA THR A 86 11.22 0.25 -7.27
C THR A 86 11.63 1.49 -6.47
N LEU A 87 12.28 1.33 -5.32
CA LEU A 87 12.77 2.46 -4.51
C LEU A 87 13.84 3.27 -5.23
N ASP A 88 14.75 2.60 -5.97
CA ASP A 88 15.76 3.26 -6.79
C ASP A 88 15.12 4.10 -7.89
N TRP A 89 14.15 3.52 -8.59
CA TRP A 89 13.42 4.21 -9.64
C TRP A 89 12.70 5.46 -9.09
N LEU A 90 11.98 5.31 -7.97
CA LEU A 90 11.29 6.43 -7.31
C LEU A 90 12.27 7.54 -6.93
N SER A 91 13.40 7.20 -6.31
CA SER A 91 14.42 8.17 -5.92
C SER A 91 15.00 8.90 -7.13
N ALA A 92 15.27 8.20 -8.23
CA ALA A 92 15.82 8.77 -9.46
C ALA A 92 14.83 9.68 -10.21
N HIS A 93 13.52 9.49 -9.98
CA HIS A 93 12.45 10.26 -10.64
C HIS A 93 11.85 11.36 -9.76
N GLY A 94 12.55 11.79 -8.72
CA GLY A 94 12.15 12.93 -7.89
C GLY A 94 11.27 12.61 -6.69
N TRP A 95 11.06 11.32 -6.36
CA TRP A 95 10.24 10.87 -5.25
C TRP A 95 11.06 10.45 -4.01
N ALA A 96 12.25 11.00 -3.82
CA ALA A 96 13.13 10.63 -2.71
C ALA A 96 12.49 10.85 -1.33
N ASP A 97 11.74 11.94 -1.17
CA ASP A 97 11.00 12.23 0.07
C ASP A 97 9.94 11.16 0.35
N LEU A 98 9.25 10.68 -0.69
CA LEU A 98 8.25 9.63 -0.57
C LEU A 98 8.91 8.29 -0.22
N VAL A 99 10.10 8.00 -0.78
CA VAL A 99 10.89 6.82 -0.43
C VAL A 99 11.25 6.84 1.05
N SER A 100 11.70 7.97 1.59
CA SER A 100 12.04 8.11 3.00
C SER A 100 10.84 7.91 3.94
N SER A 101 9.63 8.19 3.48
CA SER A 101 8.37 7.97 4.21
C SER A 101 7.71 6.62 3.94
N THR A 102 8.31 5.78 3.07
CA THR A 102 7.76 4.47 2.70
C THR A 102 7.77 3.49 3.86
N VAL A 103 6.69 2.73 4.00
CA VAL A 103 6.62 1.52 4.81
C VAL A 103 6.73 0.32 3.88
N VAL A 104 7.77 -0.50 4.04
CA VAL A 104 7.91 -1.75 3.30
C VAL A 104 7.17 -2.86 4.06
N VAL A 105 6.27 -3.55 3.37
CA VAL A 105 5.55 -4.70 3.90
C VAL A 105 6.10 -5.95 3.26
N VAL A 106 6.71 -6.81 4.05
CA VAL A 106 7.14 -8.14 3.61
C VAL A 106 6.05 -9.14 3.92
N ASN A 107 5.33 -9.56 2.87
CA ASN A 107 4.22 -10.49 3.01
C ASN A 107 4.70 -11.93 2.83
N GLN A 108 4.70 -12.71 3.92
CA GLN A 108 5.14 -14.10 3.90
C GLN A 108 4.06 -15.00 3.29
N LEU A 109 4.38 -15.65 2.18
CA LEU A 109 3.48 -16.58 1.48
C LEU A 109 3.55 -18.01 2.03
N THR A 110 4.61 -18.33 2.75
CA THR A 110 4.87 -19.65 3.36
C THR A 110 5.50 -19.48 4.73
N ASP A 111 5.47 -20.52 5.56
CA ASP A 111 6.12 -20.52 6.88
C ASP A 111 7.67 -20.53 6.78
N SER A 112 8.22 -20.84 5.61
CA SER A 112 9.65 -20.76 5.31
C SER A 112 9.93 -19.47 4.54
N GLY A 113 10.43 -18.44 5.21
CA GLY A 113 10.78 -17.16 4.62
C GLY A 113 12.27 -16.85 4.72
N ALA A 114 12.75 -15.90 3.91
CA ALA A 114 14.05 -15.30 4.11
C ALA A 114 14.13 -14.68 5.52
N ASP A 115 15.35 -14.56 6.03
CA ASP A 115 15.61 -13.93 7.32
C ASP A 115 14.96 -12.55 7.40
N ALA A 116 13.93 -12.46 8.24
CA ALA A 116 13.15 -11.24 8.42
C ALA A 116 14.02 -10.08 8.95
N ASP A 117 15.07 -10.38 9.72
CA ASP A 117 15.95 -9.39 10.29
C ASP A 117 16.88 -8.82 9.22
N SER A 118 17.38 -9.64 8.31
CA SER A 118 18.14 -9.16 7.15
C SER A 118 17.31 -8.24 6.24
N LEU A 119 16.02 -8.53 6.05
CA LEU A 119 15.14 -7.67 5.26
C LEU A 119 14.83 -6.35 5.98
N ARG A 120 14.67 -6.38 7.31
CA ARG A 120 14.52 -5.16 8.11
C ARG A 120 15.75 -4.27 8.03
N GLU A 121 16.94 -4.87 8.14
CA GLU A 121 18.19 -4.14 8.01
C GLU A 121 18.34 -3.53 6.61
N LEU A 122 18.10 -4.32 5.56
CA LEU A 122 18.21 -3.89 4.17
C LEU A 122 17.32 -2.65 3.89
N PHE A 123 16.03 -2.77 4.13
CA PHE A 123 15.07 -1.70 3.81
C PHE A 123 15.07 -0.57 4.84
N GLY A 124 15.41 -0.84 6.09
CA GLY A 124 15.47 0.16 7.17
C GLY A 124 16.52 1.24 6.95
N GLN A 125 17.49 1.02 6.05
CA GLN A 125 18.48 2.03 5.68
C GLN A 125 17.91 3.18 4.83
N ARG A 126 16.78 2.96 4.16
CA ARG A 126 16.19 3.90 3.19
C ARG A 126 14.74 4.26 3.45
N CYS A 127 14.01 3.35 4.08
CA CYS A 127 12.59 3.46 4.30
C CYS A 127 12.30 3.74 5.78
N ARG A 128 11.16 4.36 6.04
CA ARG A 128 10.75 4.72 7.41
C ARG A 128 10.58 3.50 8.31
N ALA A 129 9.97 2.44 7.79
CA ALA A 129 9.70 1.23 8.56
C ALA A 129 9.58 0.00 7.67
N VAL A 130 9.73 -1.17 8.30
CA VAL A 130 9.53 -2.47 7.65
C VAL A 130 8.59 -3.30 8.53
N GLN A 131 7.47 -3.72 7.97
CA GLN A 131 6.52 -4.62 8.64
C GLN A 131 6.54 -5.99 7.99
N ILE A 132 6.71 -7.02 8.80
CA ILE A 132 6.60 -8.41 8.36
C ILE A 132 5.18 -8.89 8.64
N ILE A 133 4.47 -9.35 7.61
CA ILE A 133 3.19 -10.02 7.75
C ILE A 133 3.43 -11.52 7.67
N PRO A 134 3.19 -12.29 8.74
CA PRO A 134 3.43 -13.71 8.74
C PRO A 134 2.46 -14.46 7.84
N HIS A 135 2.88 -15.63 7.36
CA HIS A 135 2.00 -16.51 6.59
C HIS A 135 0.73 -16.85 7.37
N ASP A 136 -0.40 -16.67 6.71
CA ASP A 136 -1.73 -17.01 7.23
C ASP A 136 -2.46 -17.93 6.24
N PRO A 137 -2.78 -19.16 6.65
CA PRO A 137 -3.48 -20.12 5.78
C PRO A 137 -4.86 -19.65 5.34
N HIS A 138 -5.52 -18.77 6.12
CA HIS A 138 -6.81 -18.21 5.73
C HIS A 138 -6.65 -17.24 4.55
N ILE A 139 -5.66 -16.35 4.62
CA ILE A 139 -5.33 -15.42 3.51
C ILE A 139 -4.85 -16.22 2.29
N ALA A 140 -4.02 -17.24 2.48
CA ALA A 140 -3.44 -18.03 1.40
C ALA A 140 -4.48 -18.78 0.56
N ARG A 141 -5.68 -19.02 1.07
CA ARG A 141 -6.79 -19.64 0.31
C ARG A 141 -7.34 -18.74 -0.80
N GLY A 142 -7.10 -17.42 -0.75
CA GLY A 142 -7.52 -16.48 -1.79
C GLY A 142 -9.04 -16.33 -1.96
N SER A 143 -9.82 -16.68 -0.95
CA SER A 143 -11.28 -16.54 -0.89
C SER A 143 -11.65 -15.28 -0.08
N ASP A 144 -12.92 -15.18 0.31
CA ASP A 144 -13.36 -14.10 1.20
C ASP A 144 -12.55 -14.10 2.50
N ILE A 145 -11.98 -12.94 2.82
CA ILE A 145 -11.16 -12.77 4.02
C ILE A 145 -12.08 -12.40 5.18
N ASP A 146 -12.21 -13.33 6.13
CA ASP A 146 -12.84 -13.09 7.41
C ASP A 146 -11.77 -12.71 8.45
N LEU A 147 -11.87 -11.51 9.00
CA LEU A 147 -10.89 -11.00 9.96
C LEU A 147 -10.84 -11.80 11.26
N ASP A 148 -11.95 -12.47 11.63
CA ASP A 148 -12.01 -13.29 12.84
C ASP A 148 -11.29 -14.64 12.67
N LEU A 149 -11.11 -15.09 11.44
CA LEU A 149 -10.37 -16.32 11.10
C LEU A 149 -8.85 -16.12 10.96
N LEU A 150 -8.39 -14.88 10.95
CA LEU A 150 -6.96 -14.60 10.91
C LEU A 150 -6.25 -15.07 12.19
N ARG A 151 -5.04 -15.58 12.04
CA ARG A 151 -4.17 -15.91 13.18
C ARG A 151 -3.92 -14.67 14.04
N PRO A 152 -3.77 -14.80 15.37
CA PRO A 152 -3.47 -13.66 16.24
C PRO A 152 -2.23 -12.87 15.82
N ALA A 153 -1.17 -13.55 15.39
CA ALA A 153 0.06 -12.92 14.90
C ALA A 153 -0.17 -12.08 13.65
N THR A 154 -0.99 -12.58 12.71
CA THR A 154 -1.35 -11.85 11.49
C THR A 154 -2.16 -10.60 11.81
N ARG A 155 -3.16 -10.72 12.70
CA ARG A 155 -3.94 -9.56 13.17
C ARG A 155 -3.06 -8.51 13.86
N GLN A 156 -2.12 -8.96 14.67
CA GLN A 156 -1.20 -8.05 15.36
C GLN A 156 -0.30 -7.32 14.36
N ALA A 157 0.29 -8.04 13.40
CA ALA A 157 1.14 -7.44 12.37
C ALA A 157 0.39 -6.39 11.52
N HIS A 158 -0.88 -6.62 11.19
CA HIS A 158 -1.69 -5.61 10.48
C HIS A 158 -2.04 -4.41 11.36
N ARG A 159 -2.24 -4.59 12.68
CA ARG A 159 -2.44 -3.46 13.60
C ARG A 159 -1.18 -2.61 13.74
N GLU A 160 -0.02 -3.24 13.79
CA GLU A 160 1.28 -2.56 13.82
C GLU A 160 1.51 -1.77 12.53
N LEU A 161 1.21 -2.37 11.36
CA LEU A 161 1.23 -1.67 10.08
C LEU A 161 0.31 -0.44 10.08
N ALA A 162 -0.92 -0.61 10.55
CA ALA A 162 -1.88 0.49 10.64
C ALA A 162 -1.38 1.60 11.58
N ALA A 163 -0.77 1.26 12.71
CA ALA A 163 -0.17 2.23 13.64
C ALA A 163 0.99 2.98 12.96
N MET A 164 1.89 2.28 12.27
CA MET A 164 3.00 2.92 11.53
C MET A 164 2.49 3.94 10.50
N ILE A 165 1.39 3.63 9.81
CA ILE A 165 0.79 4.55 8.83
C ILE A 165 0.13 5.73 9.57
N ALA A 166 -0.55 5.48 10.69
CA ALA A 166 -1.27 6.50 11.44
C ALA A 166 -0.36 7.51 12.15
N ASP A 167 0.87 7.13 12.51
CA ASP A 167 1.83 8.01 13.17
C ASP A 167 2.14 9.25 12.34
N ASP A 168 2.06 9.18 11.02
CA ASP A 168 2.21 10.33 10.12
C ASP A 168 1.08 11.34 10.25
N PHE A 169 -0.11 10.92 10.67
CA PHE A 169 -1.24 11.83 10.82
C PHE A 169 -1.16 12.67 12.11
N ALA A 170 -0.38 12.21 13.09
CA ALA A 170 -0.20 12.88 14.37
C ALA A 170 0.95 13.90 14.38
N ALA A 171 1.83 13.89 13.37
CA ALA A 171 2.94 14.83 13.29
C ALA A 171 2.42 16.24 12.95
N PRO A 172 2.66 17.26 13.81
CA PRO A 172 2.33 18.64 13.50
C PRO A 172 3.24 19.13 12.35
N GLY A 173 2.74 19.09 11.12
CA GLY A 173 3.49 19.46 9.92
C GLY A 173 3.21 18.61 8.69
N GLY A 174 2.30 17.64 8.77
CA GLY A 174 1.84 16.87 7.62
C GLY A 174 1.39 17.84 6.52
N ARG A 175 2.07 17.81 5.37
CA ARG A 175 1.92 18.76 4.27
C ARG A 175 0.49 18.73 3.73
N HIS A 176 -0.36 19.58 4.26
CA HIS A 176 -1.55 20.03 3.55
C HIS A 176 -1.08 21.01 2.45
N ARG A 177 -0.84 20.51 1.28
CA ARG A 177 -0.80 21.31 0.05
C ARG A 177 -1.94 20.93 -0.86
#